data_745ef41c7caf1904e2c34ca9db017fe3
#
_entry.id   745ef41c7caf1904e2c34ca9db017fe3
#
_cell.length_a   1.000
_cell.length_b   1.000
_cell.length_c   1.000
_cell.angle_alpha   90.00
_cell.angle_beta   90.00
_cell.angle_gamma   90.00
#
_symmetry.space_group_name_H-M   'P 1'
#
loop_
_entity.id
_entity.type
_entity.pdbx_description
1 polymer ?
#
loop_
_entity_poly.entity_id
_entity_poly.type
_entity_poly.pdbx_seq_one_letter_code
_entity_poly.pdbx_strand_id
1 'polypeptide(L)'
;RNMSSAASDVYKRQVLILDLPIEIAVGVMIIAAAPGGVTSNVMTKFANGDVALSISLTAIISLISIISVPFIIFKSANLLGVTDISSDITMTGIALKMALVVTVPVILGMIIRKFAENFVSSNISIIEKITTVLFVIVFATIWIEERENIFNYLKQAGFAVLVLNIVMMVLAYYIAKLLATGIKQRKCISIECGLQNGTLAIFVATQIFSDISYILSLIHI
;
A
#
# COMPACT_ATOMS: atom_id res chain seq x y z
N ARG A 1 3.94 -26.48 -8.45
CA ARG A 1 2.82 -25.57 -8.07
C ARG A 1 3.46 -24.27 -7.62
N ASN A 2 3.37 -23.22 -8.44
CA ASN A 2 4.09 -21.96 -8.23
C ASN A 2 3.54 -21.24 -6.99
N MET A 3 4.43 -20.61 -6.18
CA MET A 3 4.06 -19.82 -5.00
C MET A 3 3.01 -18.72 -5.32
N SER A 4 3.02 -18.19 -6.54
CA SER A 4 2.03 -17.20 -7.01
C SER A 4 0.61 -17.79 -7.10
N SER A 5 0.44 -19.08 -7.43
CA SER A 5 -0.86 -19.72 -7.46
C SER A 5 -1.42 -19.98 -6.06
N ALA A 6 -0.55 -20.29 -5.10
CA ALA A 6 -0.96 -20.54 -3.72
C ALA A 6 -1.42 -19.27 -3.02
N ALA A 7 -0.72 -18.15 -3.22
CA ALA A 7 -1.15 -16.86 -2.71
C ALA A 7 -2.51 -16.44 -3.31
N SER A 8 -2.67 -16.55 -4.63
CA SER A 8 -3.93 -16.26 -5.33
C SER A 8 -5.09 -17.11 -4.81
N ASP A 9 -4.86 -18.41 -4.53
CA ASP A 9 -5.88 -19.30 -3.98
C ASP A 9 -6.27 -18.93 -2.54
N VAL A 10 -5.32 -18.48 -1.73
CA VAL A 10 -5.59 -18.00 -0.35
C VAL A 10 -6.46 -16.74 -0.39
N TYR A 11 -6.13 -15.75 -1.21
CA TYR A 11 -6.91 -14.52 -1.33
C TYR A 11 -8.32 -14.76 -1.88
N LYS A 12 -8.44 -15.63 -2.91
CA LYS A 12 -9.75 -16.03 -3.44
C LYS A 12 -10.61 -16.70 -2.39
N ARG A 13 -10.03 -17.56 -1.55
CA ARG A 13 -10.75 -18.20 -0.45
C ARG A 13 -11.16 -17.21 0.63
N GLN A 14 -10.33 -16.21 0.95
CA GLN A 14 -10.69 -15.16 1.91
C GLN A 14 -11.90 -14.35 1.43
N VAL A 15 -11.92 -13.94 0.18
CA VAL A 15 -13.04 -13.21 -0.43
C VAL A 15 -14.32 -14.07 -0.45
N LEU A 16 -14.20 -15.35 -0.80
CA LEU A 16 -15.34 -16.28 -0.83
C LEU A 16 -15.86 -16.64 0.58
N ILE A 17 -14.98 -16.66 1.60
CA ILE A 17 -15.38 -16.95 2.99
C ILE A 17 -16.09 -15.77 3.63
N LEU A 18 -15.71 -14.54 3.25
CA LEU A 18 -16.28 -13.32 3.83
C LEU A 18 -17.50 -12.80 3.07
N ASP A 19 -17.87 -13.42 1.94
CA ASP A 19 -19.01 -13.05 1.07
C ASP A 19 -19.05 -11.53 0.76
N LEU A 20 -17.86 -10.98 0.44
CA LEU A 20 -17.70 -9.55 0.17
C LEU A 20 -18.23 -9.18 -1.21
N PRO A 21 -18.90 -8.02 -1.36
CA PRO A 21 -19.18 -7.43 -2.66
C PRO A 21 -17.90 -7.37 -3.53
N ILE A 22 -18.07 -7.57 -4.84
CA ILE A 22 -16.93 -7.70 -5.76
C ILE A 22 -16.03 -6.44 -5.75
N GLU A 23 -16.62 -5.28 -5.59
CA GLU A 23 -15.92 -3.99 -5.51
C GLU A 23 -15.00 -3.95 -4.27
N ILE A 24 -15.51 -4.40 -3.14
CA ILE A 24 -14.74 -4.48 -1.88
C ILE A 24 -13.66 -5.55 -1.99
N ALA A 25 -13.98 -6.70 -2.58
CA ALA A 25 -13.02 -7.78 -2.80
C ALA A 25 -11.83 -7.32 -3.64
N VAL A 26 -12.08 -6.60 -4.72
CA VAL A 26 -11.06 -5.99 -5.57
C VAL A 26 -10.27 -4.96 -4.80
N GLY A 27 -10.93 -4.10 -4.02
CA GLY A 27 -10.27 -3.10 -3.18
C GLY A 27 -9.30 -3.74 -2.17
N VAL A 28 -9.74 -4.79 -1.46
CA VAL A 28 -8.89 -5.56 -0.54
C VAL A 28 -7.68 -6.16 -1.27
N MET A 29 -7.86 -6.67 -2.49
CA MET A 29 -6.75 -7.21 -3.29
C MET A 29 -5.75 -6.14 -3.71
N ILE A 30 -6.22 -4.96 -4.09
CA ILE A 30 -5.35 -3.85 -4.47
C ILE A 30 -4.54 -3.35 -3.28
N ILE A 31 -5.17 -3.17 -2.11
CA ILE A 31 -4.44 -2.73 -0.91
C ILE A 31 -3.46 -3.80 -0.44
N ALA A 32 -3.83 -5.08 -0.51
CA ALA A 32 -2.93 -6.18 -0.16
C ALA A 32 -1.72 -6.31 -1.12
N ALA A 33 -1.86 -5.86 -2.36
CA ALA A 33 -0.78 -5.83 -3.34
C ALA A 33 0.11 -4.59 -3.21
N ALA A 34 -0.39 -3.51 -2.58
CA ALA A 34 0.34 -2.27 -2.43
C ALA A 34 1.60 -2.43 -1.57
N PRO A 35 2.67 -1.68 -1.83
CA PRO A 35 3.85 -1.67 -0.96
C PRO A 35 3.56 -0.97 0.37
N GLY A 36 4.46 -1.11 1.34
CA GLY A 36 4.45 -0.30 2.56
C GLY A 36 4.50 1.20 2.24
N GLY A 37 3.88 2.02 3.08
CA GLY A 37 3.78 3.46 2.89
C GLY A 37 4.76 4.26 3.75
N VAL A 38 4.85 5.57 3.51
CA VAL A 38 5.66 6.48 4.35
C VAL A 38 5.21 6.47 5.81
N THR A 39 3.93 6.20 6.05
CA THR A 39 3.36 6.04 7.40
C THR A 39 3.99 4.91 8.18
N SER A 40 4.41 3.81 7.53
CA SER A 40 5.10 2.70 8.19
C SER A 40 6.44 3.13 8.80
N ASN A 41 7.17 4.04 8.13
CA ASN A 41 8.42 4.58 8.64
C ASN A 41 8.21 5.39 9.93
N VAL A 42 7.15 6.21 9.96
CA VAL A 42 6.78 7.01 11.14
C VAL A 42 6.33 6.12 12.29
N MET A 43 5.51 5.12 12.02
CA MET A 43 5.05 4.15 13.03
C MET A 43 6.19 3.29 13.54
N THR A 44 7.14 2.91 12.68
CA THR A 44 8.36 2.20 13.11
C THR A 44 9.17 3.03 14.10
N LYS A 45 9.29 4.35 13.87
CA LYS A 45 9.93 5.27 14.80
C LYS A 45 9.20 5.31 16.16
N PHE A 46 7.89 5.45 16.18
CA PHE A 46 7.09 5.45 17.40
C PHE A 46 7.17 4.11 18.16
N ALA A 47 7.25 3.00 17.44
CA ALA A 47 7.40 1.69 18.05
C ALA A 47 8.84 1.38 18.55
N ASN A 48 9.79 2.32 18.44
CA ASN A 48 11.20 2.11 18.66
C ASN A 48 11.76 0.92 17.85
N GLY A 49 11.33 0.83 16.57
CA GLY A 49 11.82 -0.13 15.59
C GLY A 49 13.08 0.35 14.87
N ASP A 50 13.50 -0.40 13.88
CA ASP A 50 14.64 -0.06 13.00
C ASP A 50 14.17 0.80 11.83
N VAL A 51 14.28 2.13 11.99
CA VAL A 51 13.81 3.11 11.00
C VAL A 51 14.64 3.05 9.70
N ALA A 52 15.94 2.76 9.78
CA ALA A 52 16.79 2.65 8.60
C ALA A 52 16.37 1.45 7.75
N LEU A 53 16.07 0.33 8.39
CA LEU A 53 15.51 -0.85 7.72
C LEU A 53 14.14 -0.54 7.11
N SER A 54 13.26 0.17 7.82
CA SER A 54 11.92 0.54 7.32
C SER A 54 12.01 1.35 6.02
N ILE A 55 12.82 2.42 6.02
CA ILE A 55 13.03 3.26 4.83
C ILE A 55 13.60 2.42 3.66
N SER A 56 14.55 1.54 3.94
CA SER A 56 15.16 0.69 2.92
C SER A 56 14.14 -0.31 2.33
N LEU A 57 13.34 -0.94 3.18
CA LEU A 57 12.28 -1.87 2.76
C LEU A 57 11.23 -1.14 1.93
N THR A 58 10.70 -0.01 2.40
CA THR A 58 9.74 0.81 1.65
C THR A 58 10.28 1.15 0.27
N ALA A 59 11.55 1.59 0.16
CA ALA A 59 12.16 1.93 -1.12
C ALA A 59 12.26 0.72 -2.07
N ILE A 60 12.79 -0.40 -1.59
CA ILE A 60 12.98 -1.61 -2.40
C ILE A 60 11.64 -2.19 -2.84
N ILE A 61 10.68 -2.32 -1.90
CA ILE A 61 9.37 -2.90 -2.19
C ILE A 61 8.57 -1.98 -3.11
N SER A 62 8.69 -0.65 -2.97
CA SER A 62 8.06 0.29 -3.90
C SER A 62 8.57 0.13 -5.34
N LEU A 63 9.86 -0.14 -5.54
CA LEU A 63 10.40 -0.43 -6.87
C LEU A 63 9.88 -1.77 -7.43
N ILE A 64 9.85 -2.81 -6.59
CA ILE A 64 9.29 -4.12 -6.98
C ILE A 64 7.80 -4.01 -7.30
N SER A 65 7.07 -3.16 -6.59
CA SER A 65 5.63 -2.97 -6.76
C SER A 65 5.24 -2.44 -8.14
N ILE A 66 6.14 -1.76 -8.84
CA ILE A 66 5.93 -1.28 -10.22
C ILE A 66 5.51 -2.44 -11.14
N ILE A 67 6.06 -3.63 -10.90
CA ILE A 67 5.76 -4.83 -11.68
C ILE A 67 4.73 -5.72 -10.97
N SER A 68 4.91 -5.93 -9.65
CA SER A 68 4.09 -6.88 -8.91
C SER A 68 2.64 -6.42 -8.74
N VAL A 69 2.40 -5.13 -8.52
CA VAL A 69 1.04 -4.61 -8.29
C VAL A 69 0.16 -4.76 -9.53
N PRO A 70 0.54 -4.28 -10.74
CA PRO A 70 -0.26 -4.51 -11.93
C PRO A 70 -0.51 -6.00 -12.19
N PHE A 71 0.52 -6.84 -12.05
CA PHE A 71 0.39 -8.28 -12.25
C PHE A 71 -0.64 -8.91 -11.30
N ILE A 72 -0.56 -8.61 -10.01
CA ILE A 72 -1.48 -9.15 -9.00
C ILE A 72 -2.90 -8.68 -9.28
N ILE A 73 -3.11 -7.39 -9.58
CA ILE A 73 -4.44 -6.83 -9.80
C ILE A 73 -5.10 -7.42 -11.04
N PHE A 74 -4.41 -7.46 -12.18
CA PHE A 74 -4.96 -8.07 -13.39
C PHE A 74 -5.28 -9.56 -13.19
N LYS A 75 -4.41 -10.27 -12.48
CA LYS A 75 -4.65 -11.69 -12.15
C LYS A 75 -5.86 -11.86 -11.24
N SER A 76 -5.99 -11.00 -10.23
CA SER A 76 -7.10 -11.03 -9.28
C SER A 76 -8.43 -10.66 -9.92
N ALA A 77 -8.45 -9.59 -10.71
CA ALA A 77 -9.64 -9.16 -11.43
C ALA A 77 -10.17 -10.28 -12.35
N ASN A 78 -9.29 -10.94 -13.11
CA ASN A 78 -9.66 -12.11 -13.92
C ASN A 78 -10.22 -13.27 -13.07
N LEU A 79 -9.64 -13.52 -11.89
CA LEU A 79 -10.10 -14.60 -11.00
C LEU A 79 -11.44 -14.28 -10.34
N LEU A 80 -11.72 -13.02 -10.09
CA LEU A 80 -12.97 -12.54 -9.51
C LEU A 80 -14.08 -12.33 -10.56
N GLY A 81 -13.75 -12.48 -11.85
CA GLY A 81 -14.72 -12.31 -12.94
C GLY A 81 -15.07 -10.84 -13.20
N VAL A 82 -14.19 -9.91 -12.86
CA VAL A 82 -14.39 -8.48 -13.15
C VAL A 82 -14.26 -8.25 -14.65
N THR A 83 -15.34 -7.76 -15.27
CA THR A 83 -15.40 -7.46 -16.70
C THR A 83 -15.20 -5.97 -17.02
N ASP A 84 -15.19 -5.13 -15.99
CA ASP A 84 -15.15 -3.66 -16.11
C ASP A 84 -13.72 -3.09 -16.17
N ILE A 85 -12.76 -3.88 -16.68
CA ILE A 85 -11.43 -3.38 -17.01
C ILE A 85 -11.53 -2.74 -18.40
N SER A 86 -11.26 -1.43 -18.49
CA SER A 86 -11.25 -0.71 -19.76
C SER A 86 -10.33 -1.40 -20.77
N SER A 87 -10.84 -1.69 -21.96
CA SER A 87 -10.13 -2.43 -23.03
C SER A 87 -8.80 -1.80 -23.45
N ASP A 88 -8.66 -0.49 -23.22
CA ASP A 88 -7.47 0.28 -23.59
C ASP A 88 -6.35 0.22 -22.55
N ILE A 89 -6.58 -0.44 -21.40
CA ILE A 89 -5.64 -0.49 -20.29
C ILE A 89 -4.83 -1.75 -20.37
N THR A 90 -3.52 -1.57 -20.53
CA THR A 90 -2.55 -2.68 -20.52
C THR A 90 -1.78 -2.71 -19.20
N MET A 91 -1.42 -3.92 -18.77
CA MET A 91 -0.56 -4.11 -17.60
C MET A 91 0.74 -3.31 -17.70
N THR A 92 1.34 -3.26 -18.91
CA THR A 92 2.57 -2.50 -19.19
C THR A 92 2.33 -0.99 -19.04
N GLY A 93 1.19 -0.48 -19.52
CA GLY A 93 0.83 0.94 -19.40
C GLY A 93 0.71 1.37 -17.94
N ILE A 94 0.10 0.55 -17.09
CA ILE A 94 0.01 0.83 -15.65
C ILE A 94 1.38 0.75 -15.00
N ALA A 95 2.17 -0.27 -15.31
CA ALA A 95 3.51 -0.41 -14.78
C ALA A 95 4.38 0.83 -15.12
N LEU A 96 4.27 1.35 -16.34
CA LEU A 96 4.99 2.57 -16.75
C LEU A 96 4.53 3.81 -15.98
N LYS A 97 3.22 3.99 -15.79
CA LYS A 97 2.68 5.09 -14.98
C LYS A 97 3.13 4.99 -13.52
N MET A 98 3.11 3.79 -12.94
CA MET A 98 3.64 3.54 -11.60
C MET A 98 5.14 3.83 -11.53
N ALA A 99 5.92 3.41 -12.53
CA ALA A 99 7.34 3.69 -12.58
C ALA A 99 7.62 5.20 -12.53
N LEU A 100 6.88 6.00 -13.30
CA LEU A 100 7.00 7.45 -13.27
C LEU A 100 6.64 8.03 -11.90
N VAL A 101 5.49 7.67 -11.34
CA VAL A 101 5.00 8.23 -10.07
C VAL A 101 5.85 7.81 -8.87
N VAL A 102 6.42 6.60 -8.88
CA VAL A 102 7.26 6.11 -7.77
C VAL A 102 8.72 6.52 -7.98
N THR A 103 9.28 6.28 -9.15
CA THR A 103 10.73 6.39 -9.38
C THR A 103 11.18 7.83 -9.52
N VAL A 104 10.41 8.68 -10.20
CA VAL A 104 10.81 10.08 -10.45
C VAL A 104 10.99 10.87 -9.14
N PRO A 105 10.02 10.86 -8.18
CA PRO A 105 10.22 11.55 -6.92
C PRO A 105 11.40 11.00 -6.09
N VAL A 106 11.61 9.69 -6.12
CA VAL A 106 12.73 9.05 -5.41
C VAL A 106 14.07 9.50 -6.00
N ILE A 107 14.22 9.46 -7.33
CA ILE A 107 15.43 9.92 -8.00
C ILE A 107 15.68 11.40 -7.73
N LEU A 108 14.64 12.24 -7.84
CA LEU A 108 14.76 13.68 -7.53
C LEU A 108 15.20 13.91 -6.09
N GLY A 109 14.60 13.20 -5.13
CA GLY A 109 14.97 13.25 -3.72
C GLY A 109 16.44 12.85 -3.49
N MET A 110 16.90 11.79 -4.16
CA MET A 110 18.30 11.34 -4.09
C MET A 110 19.25 12.36 -4.69
N ILE A 111 18.89 12.97 -5.82
CA ILE A 111 19.68 14.02 -6.48
C ILE A 111 19.79 15.25 -5.56
N ILE A 112 18.67 15.72 -5.02
CA ILE A 112 18.65 16.85 -4.09
C ILE A 112 19.53 16.56 -2.88
N ARG A 113 19.38 15.38 -2.28
CA ARG A 113 20.20 14.97 -1.14
C ARG A 113 21.69 14.94 -1.47
N LYS A 114 22.05 14.45 -2.66
CA LYS A 114 23.46 14.38 -3.09
C LYS A 114 24.09 15.76 -3.31
N PHE A 115 23.36 16.68 -3.94
CA PHE A 115 23.92 18.01 -4.29
C PHE A 115 23.67 19.09 -3.23
N ALA A 116 22.70 18.89 -2.34
CA ALA A 116 22.31 19.84 -1.31
C ALA A 116 22.30 19.19 0.10
N GLU A 117 23.24 18.30 0.38
CA GLU A 117 23.28 17.53 1.63
C GLU A 117 23.29 18.44 2.87
N ASN A 118 24.11 19.47 2.88
CA ASN A 118 24.17 20.43 4.00
C ASN A 118 22.86 21.15 4.20
N PHE A 119 22.18 21.57 3.13
CA PHE A 119 20.87 22.22 3.20
C PHE A 119 19.82 21.26 3.74
N VAL A 120 19.75 20.03 3.22
CA VAL A 120 18.80 19.00 3.66
C VAL A 120 19.03 18.68 5.14
N SER A 121 20.27 18.40 5.53
CA SER A 121 20.62 18.03 6.91
C SER A 121 20.32 19.14 7.90
N SER A 122 20.63 20.39 7.56
CA SER A 122 20.34 21.54 8.42
C SER A 122 18.86 21.85 8.57
N ASN A 123 18.03 21.48 7.57
CA ASN A 123 16.61 21.78 7.54
C ASN A 123 15.72 20.53 7.70
N ILE A 124 16.28 19.38 8.05
CA ILE A 124 15.54 18.11 8.11
C ILE A 124 14.29 18.20 8.98
N SER A 125 14.36 18.88 10.14
CA SER A 125 13.21 19.06 11.05
C SER A 125 12.08 19.89 10.42
N ILE A 126 12.43 20.90 9.62
CA ILE A 126 11.45 21.75 8.92
C ILE A 126 10.83 20.93 7.77
N ILE A 127 11.63 20.21 7.02
CA ILE A 127 11.18 19.34 5.93
C ILE A 127 10.22 18.27 6.47
N GLU A 128 10.56 17.59 7.58
CA GLU A 128 9.68 16.60 8.23
C GLU A 128 8.35 17.24 8.68
N LYS A 129 8.38 18.44 9.24
CA LYS A 129 7.15 19.16 9.65
C LYS A 129 6.28 19.51 8.46
N ILE A 130 6.86 20.06 7.39
CA ILE A 130 6.13 20.41 6.16
C ILE A 130 5.50 19.16 5.56
N THR A 131 6.26 18.07 5.42
CA THR A 131 5.76 16.79 4.89
C THR A 131 4.61 16.24 5.73
N THR A 132 4.73 16.31 7.06
CA THR A 132 3.67 15.86 7.97
C THR A 132 2.41 16.73 7.83
N VAL A 133 2.56 18.05 7.74
CA VAL A 133 1.42 18.97 7.55
C VAL A 133 0.74 18.71 6.21
N LEU A 134 1.51 18.55 5.12
CA LEU A 134 0.94 18.21 3.81
C LEU A 134 0.21 16.86 3.85
N PHE A 135 0.77 15.86 4.51
CA PHE A 135 0.10 14.58 4.71
C PHE A 135 -1.23 14.72 5.45
N VAL A 136 -1.24 15.49 6.56
CA VAL A 136 -2.46 15.74 7.34
C VAL A 136 -3.51 16.48 6.51
N ILE A 137 -3.11 17.46 5.70
CA ILE A 137 -4.02 18.20 4.82
C ILE A 137 -4.67 17.25 3.80
N VAL A 138 -3.87 16.44 3.10
CA VAL A 138 -4.38 15.47 2.11
C VAL A 138 -5.32 14.49 2.78
N PHE A 139 -4.94 13.94 3.94
CA PHE A 139 -5.76 13.01 4.70
C PHE A 139 -7.08 13.64 5.15
N ALA A 140 -7.04 14.88 5.69
CA ALA A 140 -8.23 15.60 6.11
C ALA A 140 -9.16 15.92 4.93
N THR A 141 -8.61 16.24 3.76
CA THR A 141 -9.41 16.51 2.55
C THR A 141 -10.20 15.26 2.15
N ILE A 142 -9.56 14.09 2.11
CA ILE A 142 -10.23 12.82 1.81
C ILE A 142 -11.33 12.54 2.83
N TRP A 143 -11.05 12.74 4.13
CA TRP A 143 -12.03 12.53 5.19
C TRP A 143 -13.25 13.44 5.09
N ILE A 144 -13.05 14.71 4.74
CA ILE A 144 -14.13 15.70 4.59
C ILE A 144 -14.99 15.37 3.36
N GLU A 145 -14.35 15.00 2.26
CA GLU A 145 -15.02 14.67 1.01
C GLU A 145 -15.91 13.43 1.15
N GLU A 146 -15.42 12.40 1.83
CA GLU A 146 -16.07 11.09 1.93
C GLU A 146 -16.84 10.86 3.23
N ARG A 147 -17.01 11.88 4.08
CA ARG A 147 -17.58 11.77 5.42
C ARG A 147 -18.92 11.01 5.50
N GLU A 148 -19.75 11.10 4.46
CA GLU A 148 -21.07 10.45 4.44
C GLU A 148 -20.98 8.94 4.15
N ASN A 149 -19.95 8.55 3.42
CA ASN A 149 -19.75 7.16 2.99
C ASN A 149 -18.87 6.36 3.96
N ILE A 150 -17.98 7.01 4.72
CA ILE A 150 -17.01 6.36 5.61
C ILE A 150 -17.68 5.31 6.52
N PHE A 151 -18.78 5.66 7.20
CA PHE A 151 -19.43 4.73 8.11
C PHE A 151 -20.02 3.50 7.41
N ASN A 152 -20.52 3.66 6.20
CA ASN A 152 -21.10 2.55 5.43
C ASN A 152 -20.00 1.58 4.97
N TYR A 153 -18.90 2.10 4.45
CA TYR A 153 -17.77 1.29 4.01
C TYR A 153 -17.03 0.65 5.20
N LEU A 154 -16.88 1.37 6.31
CA LEU A 154 -16.30 0.82 7.53
C LEU A 154 -17.10 -0.39 8.06
N LYS A 155 -18.42 -0.37 7.92
CA LYS A 155 -19.27 -1.52 8.28
C LYS A 155 -19.08 -2.69 7.32
N GLN A 156 -18.88 -2.44 6.04
CA GLN A 156 -18.79 -3.48 5.02
C GLN A 156 -17.37 -4.07 4.90
N ALA A 157 -16.36 -3.23 4.87
CA ALA A 157 -14.99 -3.63 4.63
C ALA A 157 -14.07 -3.56 5.87
N GLY A 158 -14.39 -2.70 6.84
CA GLY A 158 -13.51 -2.38 7.97
C GLY A 158 -13.09 -3.59 8.78
N PHE A 159 -14.01 -4.52 9.02
CA PHE A 159 -13.68 -5.75 9.75
C PHE A 159 -12.71 -6.63 8.97
N ALA A 160 -12.95 -6.84 7.67
CA ALA A 160 -12.10 -7.66 6.82
C ALA A 160 -10.67 -7.10 6.74
N VAL A 161 -10.57 -5.78 6.59
CA VAL A 161 -9.28 -5.07 6.50
C VAL A 161 -8.55 -5.06 7.83
N LEU A 162 -9.26 -4.83 8.93
CA LEU A 162 -8.66 -4.91 10.27
C LEU A 162 -8.09 -6.29 10.54
N VAL A 163 -8.84 -7.35 10.22
CA VAL A 163 -8.37 -8.73 10.36
C VAL A 163 -7.16 -8.99 9.46
N LEU A 164 -7.21 -8.57 8.20
CA LEU A 164 -6.09 -8.70 7.27
C LEU A 164 -4.83 -8.01 7.83
N ASN A 165 -4.97 -6.76 8.28
CA ASN A 165 -3.87 -5.97 8.83
C ASN A 165 -3.24 -6.68 10.05
N ILE A 166 -4.05 -7.09 11.03
CA ILE A 166 -3.58 -7.78 12.23
C ILE A 166 -2.88 -9.10 11.86
N VAL A 167 -3.49 -9.90 11.00
CA VAL A 167 -2.92 -11.19 10.56
C VAL A 167 -1.58 -10.97 9.86
N MET A 168 -1.49 -10.01 8.95
CA MET A 168 -0.25 -9.69 8.24
C MET A 168 0.84 -9.20 9.18
N MET A 169 0.52 -8.33 10.14
CA MET A 169 1.46 -7.86 11.17
C MET A 169 1.98 -8.99 12.04
N VAL A 170 1.09 -9.85 12.51
CA VAL A 170 1.43 -10.99 13.37
C VAL A 170 2.29 -12.01 12.61
N LEU A 171 1.89 -12.39 11.39
CA LEU A 171 2.65 -13.31 10.55
C LEU A 171 4.04 -12.77 10.25
N ALA A 172 4.15 -11.51 9.84
CA ALA A 172 5.42 -10.86 9.54
C ALA A 172 6.34 -10.80 10.75
N TYR A 173 5.80 -10.50 11.94
CA TYR A 173 6.56 -10.51 13.18
C TYR A 173 7.16 -11.89 13.49
N TYR A 174 6.34 -12.95 13.39
CA TYR A 174 6.80 -14.32 13.70
C TYR A 174 7.73 -14.86 12.62
N ILE A 175 7.52 -14.56 11.34
CA ILE A 175 8.44 -14.92 10.27
C ILE A 175 9.80 -14.25 10.50
N ALA A 176 9.81 -12.95 10.80
CA ALA A 176 11.04 -12.23 11.15
C ALA A 176 11.72 -12.83 12.39
N LYS A 177 10.95 -13.30 13.39
CA LYS A 177 11.49 -14.00 14.56
C LYS A 177 12.15 -15.32 14.17
N LEU A 178 11.55 -16.08 13.28
CA LEU A 178 12.13 -17.35 12.79
C LEU A 178 13.42 -17.13 12.00
N LEU A 179 13.55 -16.00 11.31
CA LEU A 179 14.77 -15.60 10.60
C LEU A 179 15.85 -15.01 11.51
N ALA A 180 15.72 -15.18 12.85
CA ALA A 180 16.65 -14.74 13.86
C ALA A 180 16.98 -13.24 13.85
N THR A 181 16.06 -12.38 13.39
CA THR A 181 16.24 -10.92 13.43
C THR A 181 16.10 -10.37 14.85
N GLY A 182 16.68 -9.19 15.10
CA GLY A 182 16.55 -8.50 16.38
C GLY A 182 15.13 -7.95 16.59
N ILE A 183 14.82 -7.56 17.84
CA ILE A 183 13.47 -7.07 18.20
C ILE A 183 13.06 -5.80 17.42
N LYS A 184 14.03 -4.90 17.16
CA LYS A 184 13.78 -3.68 16.39
C LYS A 184 13.43 -3.97 14.94
N GLN A 185 14.10 -4.94 14.33
CA GLN A 185 13.83 -5.41 12.97
C GLN A 185 12.48 -6.11 12.87
N ARG A 186 12.11 -6.96 13.86
CA ARG A 186 10.79 -7.62 13.87
C ARG A 186 9.64 -6.61 13.93
N LYS A 187 9.77 -5.58 14.77
CA LYS A 187 8.80 -4.49 14.84
C LYS A 187 8.68 -3.76 13.49
N CYS A 188 9.83 -3.42 12.90
CA CYS A 188 9.88 -2.78 11.58
C CYS A 188 9.18 -3.62 10.51
N ILE A 189 9.55 -4.90 10.36
CA ILE A 189 8.99 -5.80 9.34
C ILE A 189 7.49 -6.00 9.56
N SER A 190 7.05 -6.15 10.81
CA SER A 190 5.65 -6.27 11.16
C SER A 190 4.83 -5.05 10.74
N ILE A 191 5.32 -3.85 11.07
CA ILE A 191 4.66 -2.58 10.75
C ILE A 191 4.64 -2.36 9.22
N GLU A 192 5.74 -2.64 8.54
CA GLU A 192 5.87 -2.48 7.08
C GLU A 192 4.89 -3.38 6.32
N CYS A 193 4.68 -4.61 6.81
CA CYS A 193 3.71 -5.54 6.22
C CYS A 193 2.25 -5.22 6.57
N GLY A 194 2.01 -4.48 7.65
CA GLY A 194 0.64 -4.11 8.05
C GLY A 194 0.18 -2.78 7.48
N LEU A 195 1.07 -1.82 7.27
CA LEU A 195 0.72 -0.47 6.83
C LEU A 195 1.03 -0.27 5.35
N GLN A 196 0.02 -0.47 4.54
CA GLN A 196 0.13 -0.36 3.08
C GLN A 196 0.02 1.09 2.58
N ASN A 197 0.54 1.34 1.39
CA ASN A 197 0.45 2.63 0.71
C ASN A 197 -0.92 2.82 0.06
N GLY A 198 -1.90 3.29 0.82
CA GLY A 198 -3.25 3.54 0.34
C GLY A 198 -3.30 4.53 -0.83
N THR A 199 -2.47 5.57 -0.82
CA THR A 199 -2.42 6.55 -1.91
C THR A 199 -2.00 5.91 -3.24
N LEU A 200 -1.01 5.02 -3.21
CA LEU A 200 -0.60 4.29 -4.41
C LEU A 200 -1.69 3.29 -4.85
N ALA A 201 -2.35 2.64 -3.89
CA ALA A 201 -3.46 1.73 -4.17
C ALA A 201 -4.60 2.46 -4.89
N ILE A 202 -5.02 3.62 -4.39
CA ILE A 202 -6.03 4.48 -5.01
C ILE A 202 -5.59 4.91 -6.41
N PHE A 203 -4.36 5.42 -6.55
CA PHE A 203 -3.82 5.80 -7.85
C PHE A 203 -3.91 4.67 -8.87
N VAL A 204 -3.54 3.46 -8.48
CA VAL A 204 -3.61 2.29 -9.38
C VAL A 204 -5.05 1.94 -9.73
N ALA A 205 -5.96 1.96 -8.75
CA ALA A 205 -7.37 1.71 -9.00
C ALA A 205 -7.97 2.70 -9.99
N THR A 206 -7.67 4.00 -9.86
CA THR A 206 -8.13 5.04 -10.79
C THR A 206 -7.59 4.86 -12.22
N GLN A 207 -6.51 4.10 -12.39
CA GLN A 207 -5.97 3.80 -13.71
C GLN A 207 -6.60 2.55 -14.35
N ILE A 208 -7.23 1.69 -13.57
CA ILE A 208 -7.72 0.37 -14.02
C ILE A 208 -9.24 0.37 -14.18
N PHE A 209 -9.93 0.95 -13.21
CA PHE A 209 -11.39 0.89 -13.15
C PHE A 209 -12.00 2.25 -13.52
N SER A 210 -12.97 2.23 -14.41
CA SER A 210 -13.79 3.40 -14.77
C SER A 210 -14.91 3.63 -13.75
N ASP A 211 -15.38 2.58 -13.10
CA ASP A 211 -16.40 2.69 -12.07
C ASP A 211 -15.79 3.16 -10.73
N ILE A 212 -16.33 4.28 -10.26
CA ILE A 212 -15.89 4.92 -9.01
C ILE A 212 -16.10 4.03 -7.77
N SER A 213 -17.01 3.06 -7.82
CA SER A 213 -17.31 2.16 -6.70
C SER A 213 -16.09 1.32 -6.29
N TYR A 214 -15.28 0.87 -7.25
CA TYR A 214 -14.02 0.16 -7.00
C TYR A 214 -12.96 1.05 -6.33
N ILE A 215 -12.97 2.34 -6.66
CA ILE A 215 -12.04 3.33 -6.13
C ILE A 215 -12.45 3.72 -4.70
N LEU A 216 -13.75 3.99 -4.52
CA LEU A 216 -14.31 4.34 -3.21
C LEU A 216 -14.10 3.24 -2.17
N SER A 217 -14.21 1.98 -2.57
CA SER A 217 -13.93 0.85 -1.66
C SER A 217 -12.51 0.91 -1.10
N LEU A 218 -11.53 1.38 -1.88
CA LEU A 218 -10.12 1.53 -1.49
C LEU A 218 -9.85 2.72 -0.57
N ILE A 219 -10.52 3.84 -0.80
CA ILE A 219 -10.34 5.05 0.02
C ILE A 219 -10.73 4.78 1.47
N HIS A 220 -11.63 3.84 1.69
CA HIS A 220 -12.20 3.52 3.00
C HIS A 220 -11.56 2.30 3.66
N ILE A 221 -10.65 1.65 2.99
CA ILE A 221 -9.81 0.58 3.50
C ILE A 221 -8.50 1.14 4.04
#